data_a9b902b43638f54cd46c1877f50a3a8e
#
_entry.id   a9b902b43638f54cd46c1877f50a3a8e
#
_cell.length_a   1.000
_cell.length_b   1.000
_cell.length_c   1.000
_cell.angle_alpha   90.00
_cell.angle_beta   90.00
_cell.angle_gamma   90.00
#
_symmetry.space_group_name_H-M   'P 1'
#
loop_
_entity.id
_entity.type
_entity.pdbx_description
1 polymer ?
#
loop_
_entity_poly.entity_id
_entity_poly.type
_entity_poly.pdbx_seq_one_letter_code
_entity_poly.pdbx_strand_id
1 'polypeptide(L)'
;MATIPLTRRGAEKLRDELARLKSVERHAVIQAISEARAQGDLSENAEYEAAKDKQGFIEGRILDIESKLAAAQIIDPSTLDAEGRVVFGSTVDLQEEESGAKVTYQIVGDDEADLKQGLISISSPIARALIGKSAGDVAEVNAPGGVKSYEVVGVRYV
;
A
#
# COMPACT_ATOMS: atom_id res chain seq x y z
N MET A 1 10.31 11.88 14.15
CA MET A 1 9.32 10.98 13.53
C MET A 1 10.01 10.02 12.57
N ALA A 2 9.58 8.78 12.58
CA ALA A 2 10.07 7.82 11.61
C ALA A 2 9.54 8.18 10.23
N THR A 3 10.37 8.10 9.21
CA THR A 3 9.95 8.28 7.84
C THR A 3 9.29 7.00 7.31
N ILE A 4 8.29 7.17 6.48
CA ILE A 4 7.56 6.06 5.84
C ILE A 4 7.98 6.03 4.37
N PRO A 5 8.59 4.93 3.89
CA PRO A 5 8.93 4.86 2.48
C PRO A 5 7.67 4.65 1.63
N LEU A 6 7.54 5.44 0.58
CA LEU A 6 6.50 5.30 -0.43
C LEU A 6 7.12 5.38 -1.81
N THR A 7 6.62 4.58 -2.73
CA THR A 7 6.98 4.80 -4.12
C THR A 7 6.27 6.06 -4.62
N ARG A 8 6.81 6.70 -5.65
CA ARG A 8 6.18 7.85 -6.30
C ARG A 8 4.73 7.55 -6.68
N ARG A 9 4.48 6.38 -7.24
CA ARG A 9 3.15 5.93 -7.64
C ARG A 9 2.20 5.81 -6.46
N GLY A 10 2.67 5.24 -5.35
CA GLY A 10 1.90 5.11 -4.13
C GLY A 10 1.55 6.47 -3.52
N ALA A 11 2.49 7.40 -3.52
CA ALA A 11 2.25 8.76 -3.06
C ALA A 11 1.21 9.47 -3.92
N GLU A 12 1.27 9.31 -5.23
CA GLU A 12 0.28 9.88 -6.14
C GLU A 12 -1.12 9.31 -5.88
N LYS A 13 -1.23 8.00 -5.68
CA LYS A 13 -2.51 7.36 -5.34
C LYS A 13 -3.09 7.88 -4.03
N LEU A 14 -2.27 8.06 -3.01
CA LEU A 14 -2.72 8.61 -1.73
C LEU A 14 -3.18 10.06 -1.87
N ARG A 15 -2.48 10.86 -2.66
CA ARG A 15 -2.89 12.24 -2.93
C ARG A 15 -4.22 12.31 -3.67
N ASP A 16 -4.42 11.42 -4.64
CA ASP A 16 -5.68 11.35 -5.39
C ASP A 16 -6.83 10.92 -4.48
N GLU A 17 -6.61 9.93 -3.64
CA GLU A 17 -7.61 9.49 -2.66
C GLU A 17 -7.95 10.62 -1.69
N LEU A 18 -6.95 11.33 -1.19
CA LEU A 18 -7.13 12.46 -0.28
C LEU A 18 -7.96 13.56 -0.92
N ALA A 19 -7.65 13.92 -2.16
CA ALA A 19 -8.39 14.94 -2.90
C ALA A 19 -9.86 14.54 -3.07
N ARG A 20 -10.12 13.28 -3.41
CA ARG A 20 -11.48 12.76 -3.56
C ARG A 20 -12.24 12.75 -2.25
N LEU A 21 -11.61 12.33 -1.16
CA LEU A 21 -12.22 12.33 0.17
C LEU A 21 -12.64 13.74 0.58
N LYS A 22 -11.78 14.72 0.35
CA LYS A 22 -12.05 16.10 0.72
C LYS A 22 -13.07 16.80 -0.17
N SER A 23 -13.03 16.56 -1.48
CA SER A 23 -13.85 17.28 -2.45
C SER A 23 -15.17 16.60 -2.79
N VAL A 24 -15.23 15.27 -2.73
CA VAL A 24 -16.41 14.49 -3.13
C VAL A 24 -17.07 13.83 -1.93
N GLU A 25 -16.34 12.96 -1.24
CA GLU A 25 -16.91 12.11 -0.18
C GLU A 25 -17.35 12.91 1.04
N ARG A 26 -16.55 13.90 1.46
CA ARG A 26 -16.88 14.76 2.60
C ARG A 26 -18.16 15.54 2.32
N HIS A 27 -18.28 16.13 1.13
CA HIS A 27 -19.47 16.87 0.74
C HIS A 27 -20.71 15.99 0.66
N ALA A 28 -20.57 14.79 0.10
CA ALA A 28 -21.69 13.85 -0.02
C ALA A 28 -22.20 13.41 1.35
N VAL A 29 -21.31 13.14 2.30
CA VAL A 29 -21.73 12.70 3.64
C VAL A 29 -22.34 13.85 4.45
N ILE A 30 -21.86 15.08 4.30
CA ILE A 30 -22.45 16.25 4.93
C ILE A 30 -23.88 16.43 4.40
N GLN A 31 -24.09 16.28 3.10
CA GLN A 31 -25.41 16.35 2.48
C GLN A 31 -26.32 15.23 3.01
N ALA A 32 -25.81 14.01 3.13
CA ALA A 32 -26.57 12.87 3.65
C ALA A 32 -27.01 13.10 5.11
N ILE A 33 -26.15 13.69 5.93
CA ILE A 33 -26.47 14.03 7.32
C ILE A 33 -27.59 15.07 7.37
N SER A 34 -27.49 16.11 6.53
CA SER A 34 -28.50 17.17 6.44
C SER A 34 -29.87 16.61 6.03
N GLU A 35 -29.90 15.73 5.04
CA GLU A 35 -31.13 15.07 4.59
C GLU A 35 -31.73 14.17 5.66
N ALA A 36 -30.89 13.40 6.36
CA ALA A 36 -31.34 12.51 7.44
C ALA A 36 -31.94 13.31 8.62
N ARG A 37 -31.35 14.47 8.96
CA ARG A 37 -31.90 15.36 10.00
C ARG A 37 -33.27 15.88 9.63
N ALA A 38 -33.52 16.15 8.37
CA ALA A 38 -34.81 16.67 7.89
C ALA A 38 -35.94 15.64 8.04
N GLN A 39 -35.65 14.37 8.27
CA GLN A 39 -36.63 13.30 8.39
C GLN A 39 -37.19 13.14 9.81
N GLY A 40 -36.72 13.90 10.81
CA GLY A 40 -37.33 13.95 12.13
C GLY A 40 -36.50 13.38 13.26
N ASP A 41 -36.98 12.34 13.98
CA ASP A 41 -36.37 11.85 15.21
C ASP A 41 -34.97 11.23 14.98
N LEU A 42 -33.94 11.91 15.46
CA LEU A 42 -32.55 11.50 15.32
C LEU A 42 -32.18 10.31 16.20
N SER A 43 -32.93 10.06 17.30
CA SER A 43 -32.59 8.99 18.24
C SER A 43 -32.90 7.60 17.66
N GLU A 44 -33.80 7.52 16.70
CA GLU A 44 -34.20 6.25 16.04
C GLU A 44 -33.94 6.30 14.53
N ASN A 45 -33.19 7.27 14.07
CA ASN A 45 -32.94 7.49 12.63
C ASN A 45 -31.68 6.70 12.19
N ALA A 46 -31.90 5.51 11.63
CA ALA A 46 -30.83 4.66 11.13
C ALA A 46 -30.03 5.29 10.01
N GLU A 47 -30.66 6.10 9.16
CA GLU A 47 -29.97 6.82 8.08
C GLU A 47 -29.03 7.87 8.63
N TYR A 48 -29.43 8.58 9.68
CA TYR A 48 -28.58 9.56 10.36
C TYR A 48 -27.37 8.89 11.00
N GLU A 49 -27.59 7.78 11.73
CA GLU A 49 -26.50 7.04 12.37
C GLU A 49 -25.51 6.51 11.34
N ALA A 50 -25.99 5.93 10.24
CA ALA A 50 -25.14 5.42 9.16
C ALA A 50 -24.31 6.55 8.51
N ALA A 51 -24.92 7.71 8.30
CA ALA A 51 -24.24 8.88 7.73
C ALA A 51 -23.16 9.42 8.69
N LYS A 52 -23.44 9.45 9.99
CA LYS A 52 -22.49 9.87 11.01
C LYS A 52 -21.30 8.90 11.10
N ASP A 53 -21.55 7.61 11.04
CA ASP A 53 -20.50 6.58 11.04
C ASP A 53 -19.61 6.74 9.79
N LYS A 54 -20.22 6.93 8.64
CA LYS A 54 -19.50 7.16 7.40
C LYS A 54 -18.65 8.43 7.46
N GLN A 55 -19.18 9.51 8.06
CA GLN A 55 -18.41 10.75 8.26
C GLN A 55 -17.16 10.49 9.11
N GLY A 56 -17.30 9.75 10.20
CA GLY A 56 -16.16 9.39 11.05
C GLY A 56 -15.12 8.61 10.28
N PHE A 57 -15.53 7.69 9.44
CA PHE A 57 -14.65 6.92 8.58
C PHE A 57 -13.87 7.79 7.58
N ILE A 58 -14.57 8.72 6.93
CA ILE A 58 -13.98 9.64 5.95
C ILE A 58 -12.96 10.56 6.64
N GLU A 59 -13.33 11.18 7.77
CA GLU A 59 -12.45 12.09 8.49
C GLU A 59 -11.22 11.36 9.04
N GLY A 60 -11.40 10.15 9.56
CA GLY A 60 -10.31 9.31 10.03
C GLY A 60 -9.36 8.93 8.90
N ARG A 61 -9.87 8.58 7.73
CA ARG A 61 -9.04 8.25 6.56
C ARG A 61 -8.27 9.47 6.06
N ILE A 62 -8.89 10.65 6.05
CA ILE A 62 -8.22 11.90 5.69
C ILE A 62 -7.01 12.14 6.60
N LEU A 63 -7.20 12.05 7.92
CA LEU A 63 -6.12 12.23 8.87
C LEU A 63 -5.01 11.20 8.69
N ASP A 64 -5.37 9.95 8.46
CA ASP A 64 -4.43 8.86 8.22
C ASP A 64 -3.55 9.14 6.99
N ILE A 65 -4.17 9.51 5.87
CA ILE A 65 -3.43 9.81 4.63
C ILE A 65 -2.55 11.05 4.82
N GLU A 66 -3.07 12.10 5.43
CA GLU A 66 -2.29 13.32 5.68
C GLU A 66 -1.07 13.04 6.54
N SER A 67 -1.21 12.22 7.58
CA SER A 67 -0.10 11.80 8.43
C SER A 67 0.95 11.01 7.66
N LYS A 68 0.53 10.09 6.82
CA LYS A 68 1.43 9.26 6.01
C LYS A 68 2.18 10.09 4.99
N LEU A 69 1.50 10.99 4.29
CA LEU A 69 2.14 11.87 3.33
C LEU A 69 3.13 12.84 4.00
N ALA A 70 2.81 13.32 5.20
CA ALA A 70 3.71 14.19 5.96
C ALA A 70 4.99 13.46 6.40
N ALA A 71 4.91 12.17 6.69
CA ALA A 71 6.04 11.36 7.11
C ALA A 71 6.74 10.65 5.94
N ALA A 72 6.22 10.79 4.72
CA ALA A 72 6.68 10.02 3.57
C ALA A 72 8.07 10.42 3.10
N GLN A 73 8.89 9.41 2.83
CA GLN A 73 10.07 9.52 1.99
C GLN A 73 9.68 8.93 0.63
N ILE A 74 9.53 9.78 -0.37
CA ILE A 74 9.05 9.37 -1.69
C ILE A 74 10.24 8.93 -2.53
N ILE A 75 10.15 7.72 -3.07
CA ILE A 75 11.19 7.10 -3.88
C ILE A 75 10.64 6.85 -5.29
N ASP A 76 11.34 7.38 -6.28
CA ASP A 76 11.08 7.07 -7.69
C ASP A 76 11.95 5.88 -8.09
N PRO A 77 11.37 4.69 -8.33
CA PRO A 77 12.18 3.51 -8.66
C PRO A 77 13.06 3.71 -9.91
N SER A 78 12.61 4.49 -10.87
CA SER A 78 13.35 4.71 -12.10
C SER A 78 14.66 5.49 -11.91
N THR A 79 14.82 6.16 -10.77
CA THR A 79 16.03 6.91 -10.44
C THR A 79 16.99 6.15 -9.53
N LEU A 80 16.63 4.92 -9.14
CA LEU A 80 17.47 4.11 -8.25
C LEU A 80 18.71 3.60 -8.97
N ASP A 81 19.84 3.65 -8.27
CA ASP A 81 21.10 3.06 -8.70
C ASP A 81 21.64 2.22 -7.53
N ALA A 82 21.16 1.02 -7.41
CA ALA A 82 21.53 0.10 -6.34
C ALA A 82 22.42 -1.06 -6.84
N GLU A 83 22.97 -0.92 -8.02
CA GLU A 83 23.93 -1.86 -8.60
C GLU A 83 23.42 -3.31 -8.68
N GLY A 84 22.14 -3.48 -9.00
CA GLY A 84 21.51 -4.79 -9.13
C GLY A 84 21.03 -5.42 -7.84
N ARG A 85 21.13 -4.72 -6.72
CA ARG A 85 20.59 -5.21 -5.44
C ARG A 85 19.11 -4.96 -5.32
N VAL A 86 18.45 -5.83 -4.60
CA VAL A 86 17.05 -5.64 -4.22
C VAL A 86 16.99 -4.60 -3.10
N VAL A 87 16.30 -3.51 -3.39
CA VAL A 87 16.06 -2.42 -2.43
C VAL A 87 14.58 -2.04 -2.47
N PHE A 88 14.14 -1.18 -1.57
CA PHE A 88 12.79 -0.64 -1.64
C PHE A 88 12.51 -0.02 -3.01
N GLY A 89 11.37 -0.33 -3.60
CA GLY A 89 10.96 0.17 -4.90
C GLY A 89 11.41 -0.68 -6.09
N SER A 90 12.37 -1.59 -5.91
CA SER A 90 12.82 -2.44 -7.00
C SER A 90 11.78 -3.49 -7.37
N THR A 91 11.82 -3.91 -8.64
CA THR A 91 11.00 -4.99 -9.18
C THR A 91 11.89 -6.22 -9.33
N VAL A 92 11.48 -7.32 -8.74
CA VAL A 92 12.28 -8.54 -8.65
C VAL A 92 11.58 -9.67 -9.39
N ASP A 93 12.29 -10.26 -10.35
CA ASP A 93 11.85 -11.46 -11.03
C ASP A 93 12.38 -12.67 -10.26
N LEU A 94 11.49 -13.56 -9.85
CA LEU A 94 11.79 -14.71 -8.99
C LEU A 94 11.37 -16.01 -9.66
N GLN A 95 12.07 -17.08 -9.30
CA GLN A 95 11.66 -18.44 -9.64
C GLN A 95 11.66 -19.29 -8.37
N GLU A 96 10.51 -19.87 -8.04
CA GLU A 96 10.42 -20.82 -6.93
C GLU A 96 11.21 -22.07 -7.27
N GLU A 97 12.15 -22.46 -6.41
CA GLU A 97 13.04 -23.57 -6.70
C GLU A 97 12.33 -24.92 -6.80
N GLU A 98 11.33 -25.15 -5.96
CA GLU A 98 10.63 -26.42 -5.89
C GLU A 98 9.70 -26.65 -7.08
N SER A 99 8.87 -25.66 -7.42
CA SER A 99 7.87 -25.78 -8.48
C SER A 99 8.34 -25.26 -9.83
N GLY A 100 9.39 -24.44 -9.85
CA GLY A 100 9.84 -23.73 -11.06
C GLY A 100 8.92 -22.58 -11.47
N ALA A 101 7.91 -22.25 -10.68
CA ALA A 101 6.98 -21.16 -10.97
C ALA A 101 7.71 -19.82 -10.95
N LYS A 102 7.42 -18.99 -11.94
CA LYS A 102 7.99 -17.64 -12.04
C LYS A 102 6.99 -16.61 -11.55
N VAL A 103 7.47 -15.68 -10.72
CA VAL A 103 6.67 -14.55 -10.22
C VAL A 103 7.50 -13.28 -10.29
N THR A 104 6.81 -12.15 -10.40
CA THR A 104 7.44 -10.83 -10.39
C THR A 104 6.77 -10.00 -9.31
N TYR A 105 7.59 -9.45 -8.42
CA TYR A 105 7.11 -8.59 -7.34
C TYR A 105 7.86 -7.26 -7.32
N GLN A 106 7.14 -6.20 -6.98
CA GLN A 106 7.75 -4.92 -6.64
C GLN A 106 7.61 -4.70 -5.14
N ILE A 107 8.69 -4.26 -4.49
CA ILE A 107 8.70 -3.95 -3.06
C ILE A 107 8.24 -2.52 -2.87
N VAL A 108 7.13 -2.36 -2.16
CA VAL A 108 6.44 -1.07 -1.98
C VAL A 108 6.15 -0.81 -0.49
N GLY A 109 5.58 0.35 -0.19
CA GLY A 109 5.15 0.67 1.17
C GLY A 109 3.95 -0.17 1.61
N ASP A 110 3.72 -0.23 2.93
CA ASP A 110 2.65 -1.05 3.49
C ASP A 110 1.27 -0.72 2.92
N ASP A 111 1.00 0.57 2.69
CA ASP A 111 -0.28 1.02 2.14
C ASP A 111 -0.46 0.78 0.65
N GLU A 112 0.63 0.52 -0.05
CA GLU A 112 0.62 0.28 -1.50
C GLU A 112 0.47 -1.20 -1.84
N ALA A 113 0.68 -2.09 -0.87
CA ALA A 113 0.73 -3.53 -1.10
C ALA A 113 -0.56 -4.04 -1.71
N ASP A 114 -0.43 -4.79 -2.80
CA ASP A 114 -1.55 -5.44 -3.49
C ASP A 114 -0.97 -6.66 -4.22
N LEU A 115 -1.13 -7.81 -3.61
CA LEU A 115 -0.56 -9.06 -4.14
C LEU A 115 -1.07 -9.38 -5.54
N LYS A 116 -2.31 -9.03 -5.86
CA LYS A 116 -2.88 -9.25 -7.20
C LYS A 116 -2.14 -8.48 -8.28
N GLN A 117 -1.57 -7.33 -7.93
CA GLN A 117 -0.78 -6.52 -8.85
C GLN A 117 0.72 -6.79 -8.73
N GLY A 118 1.12 -7.76 -7.91
CA GLY A 118 2.53 -8.05 -7.67
C GLY A 118 3.22 -7.04 -6.78
N LEU A 119 2.47 -6.29 -5.98
CA LEU A 119 3.02 -5.29 -5.05
C LEU A 119 3.10 -5.90 -3.65
N ILE A 120 4.32 -6.10 -3.15
CA ILE A 120 4.54 -6.65 -1.81
C ILE A 120 5.04 -5.59 -0.85
N SER A 121 4.54 -5.66 0.39
CA SER A 121 4.95 -4.72 1.43
C SER A 121 6.41 -4.94 1.82
N ILE A 122 7.14 -3.84 2.05
CA ILE A 122 8.51 -3.85 2.58
C ILE A 122 8.60 -4.63 3.91
N SER A 123 7.52 -4.65 4.68
CA SER A 123 7.48 -5.34 5.97
C SER A 123 7.10 -6.82 5.85
N SER A 124 6.72 -7.30 4.66
CA SER A 124 6.36 -8.69 4.45
C SER A 124 7.56 -9.63 4.60
N PRO A 125 7.34 -10.89 5.01
CA PRO A 125 8.43 -11.86 5.12
C PRO A 125 9.21 -12.05 3.82
N ILE A 126 8.53 -12.09 2.68
CA ILE A 126 9.20 -12.26 1.38
C ILE A 126 10.06 -11.04 1.03
N ALA A 127 9.56 -9.83 1.24
CA ALA A 127 10.34 -8.62 0.98
C ALA A 127 11.58 -8.57 1.86
N ARG A 128 11.45 -8.90 3.14
CA ARG A 128 12.58 -8.93 4.08
C ARG A 128 13.64 -9.95 3.67
N ALA A 129 13.23 -11.09 3.14
CA ALA A 129 14.15 -12.11 2.66
C ALA A 129 14.87 -11.66 1.38
N LEU A 130 14.24 -10.85 0.55
CA LEU A 130 14.79 -10.40 -0.73
C LEU A 130 15.71 -9.19 -0.61
N ILE A 131 15.47 -8.29 0.31
CA ILE A 131 16.26 -7.05 0.46
C ILE A 131 17.76 -7.39 0.59
N GLY A 132 18.58 -6.73 -0.22
CA GLY A 132 20.02 -6.92 -0.23
C GLY A 132 20.51 -8.04 -1.13
N LYS A 133 19.61 -8.86 -1.68
CA LYS A 133 19.95 -9.93 -2.62
C LYS A 133 20.20 -9.35 -4.01
N SER A 134 20.91 -10.13 -4.82
CA SER A 134 21.19 -9.79 -6.24
C SER A 134 20.83 -10.96 -7.12
N ALA A 135 20.80 -10.74 -8.44
CA ALA A 135 20.52 -11.83 -9.38
C ALA A 135 21.48 -13.00 -9.16
N GLY A 136 20.93 -14.20 -9.13
CA GLY A 136 21.67 -15.43 -8.83
C GLY A 136 21.60 -15.87 -7.37
N ASP A 137 21.22 -14.98 -6.46
CA ASP A 137 21.07 -15.33 -5.04
C ASP A 137 19.76 -16.07 -4.81
N VAL A 138 19.74 -16.84 -3.72
CA VAL A 138 18.54 -17.57 -3.27
C VAL A 138 18.04 -16.95 -1.98
N ALA A 139 16.74 -16.65 -1.92
CA ALA A 139 16.08 -16.16 -0.73
C ALA A 139 15.18 -17.25 -0.15
N GLU A 140 15.31 -17.50 1.16
CA GLU A 140 14.45 -18.43 1.88
C GLU A 140 13.37 -17.65 2.62
N VAL A 141 12.11 -18.04 2.40
CA VAL A 141 10.95 -17.36 3.01
C VAL A 141 10.22 -18.36 3.90
N ASN A 142 10.06 -18.00 5.17
CA ASN A 142 9.24 -18.77 6.10
C ASN A 142 7.77 -18.43 5.85
N ALA A 143 7.02 -19.41 5.35
CA ALA A 143 5.59 -19.29 5.09
C ALA A 143 4.83 -20.26 6.01
N PRO A 144 3.50 -20.05 6.21
CA PRO A 144 2.71 -20.95 7.05
C PRO A 144 2.74 -22.43 6.62
N GLY A 145 2.94 -22.68 5.32
CA GLY A 145 3.05 -24.05 4.77
C GLY A 145 4.47 -24.61 4.77
N GLY A 146 5.45 -23.90 5.35
CA GLY A 146 6.86 -24.31 5.38
C GLY A 146 7.78 -23.28 4.73
N VAL A 147 9.05 -23.64 4.59
CA VAL A 147 10.06 -22.78 3.97
C VAL A 147 9.97 -22.90 2.45
N LYS A 148 9.91 -21.75 1.78
CA LYS A 148 9.99 -21.67 0.32
C LYS A 148 11.26 -20.98 -0.10
N SER A 149 11.93 -21.50 -1.11
CA SER A 149 13.16 -20.91 -1.64
C SER A 149 12.90 -20.33 -3.03
N TYR A 150 13.34 -19.10 -3.23
CA TYR A 150 13.23 -18.39 -4.50
C TYR A 150 14.61 -17.99 -5.00
N GLU A 151 14.88 -18.26 -6.26
CA GLU A 151 16.05 -17.70 -6.93
C GLU A 151 15.71 -16.32 -7.45
N VAL A 152 16.59 -15.36 -7.20
CA VAL A 152 16.47 -14.02 -7.78
C VAL A 152 16.99 -14.10 -9.21
N VAL A 153 16.08 -14.03 -10.18
CA VAL A 153 16.41 -14.13 -11.60
C VAL A 153 16.89 -12.77 -12.14
N GLY A 154 16.26 -11.71 -11.70
CA GLY A 154 16.64 -10.37 -12.11
C GLY A 154 16.10 -9.29 -11.19
N VAL A 155 16.75 -8.13 -11.19
CA VAL A 155 16.34 -6.97 -10.40
C VAL A 155 16.23 -5.78 -11.35
N ARG A 156 15.09 -5.10 -11.34
CA ARG A 156 14.82 -3.95 -12.20
C ARG A 156 14.39 -2.75 -11.36
N TYR A 157 14.75 -1.57 -11.81
CA TYR A 157 14.38 -0.30 -11.18
C TYR A 157 13.48 0.47 -12.16
N VAL A 158 12.19 0.14 -12.15
CA VAL A 158 11.19 0.67 -13.10
C VAL A 158 9.99 1.32 -12.43
#